data_04769477ae7b136e011bc8b6838c9eee
#
_entry.id   04769477ae7b136e011bc8b6838c9eee
#
_cell.length_a   1.000
_cell.length_b   1.000
_cell.length_c   1.000
_cell.angle_alpha   90.00
_cell.angle_beta   90.00
_cell.angle_gamma   90.00
#
_symmetry.space_group_name_H-M   'P 1'
#
loop_
_entity.id
_entity.type
_entity.pdbx_description
1 polymer ?
#
loop_
_entity_poly.entity_id
_entity_poly.type
_entity_poly.pdbx_seq_one_letter_code
_entity_poly.pdbx_strand_id
1 'polypeptide(L)'
;MKETVIGVVGLLIFAALAVIVHQNQRRFHKPLLTTHYQAVMLTDGTLLHGRIDHLGTDFPVLREAMTVHAIVDPASGTTSHKIVLRKSEAHGADHLILPATSIIYVEPVQTDSTIGRAIEQFHSR
;
A
#
# COMPACT_ATOMS: atom_id res chain seq x y z
N MET A 1 25.50 -38.87 30.85
CA MET A 1 24.89 -37.69 31.41
C MET A 1 25.23 -36.42 30.62
N LYS A 2 26.49 -36.13 30.31
CA LYS A 2 26.87 -34.92 29.55
C LYS A 2 26.29 -34.91 28.13
N GLU A 3 26.25 -36.02 27.46
CA GLU A 3 25.73 -36.16 26.08
C GLU A 3 24.22 -35.92 26.02
N THR A 4 23.46 -36.36 27.02
CA THR A 4 22.01 -36.13 27.09
C THR A 4 21.69 -34.67 27.31
N VAL A 5 22.44 -33.95 28.17
CA VAL A 5 22.27 -32.54 28.42
C VAL A 5 22.55 -31.72 27.17
N ILE A 6 23.60 -32.01 26.43
CA ILE A 6 23.94 -31.34 25.16
C ILE A 6 22.83 -31.53 24.13
N GLY A 7 22.27 -32.74 24.01
CA GLY A 7 21.18 -33.02 23.11
C GLY A 7 19.90 -32.24 23.43
N VAL A 8 19.55 -32.16 24.72
CA VAL A 8 18.37 -31.37 25.17
C VAL A 8 18.55 -29.90 24.91
N VAL A 9 19.72 -29.33 25.19
CA VAL A 9 20.02 -27.90 24.95
C VAL A 9 19.94 -27.58 23.45
N GLY A 10 20.51 -28.46 22.60
CA GLY A 10 20.44 -28.31 21.14
C GLY A 10 19.02 -28.32 20.62
N LEU A 11 18.15 -29.22 21.14
CA LEU A 11 16.75 -29.29 20.77
C LEU A 11 15.99 -28.04 21.15
N LEU A 12 16.26 -27.46 22.33
CA LEU A 12 15.63 -26.21 22.79
C LEU A 12 16.04 -25.01 21.93
N ILE A 13 17.30 -24.91 21.54
CA ILE A 13 17.79 -23.84 20.65
C ILE A 13 17.13 -23.98 19.28
N PHE A 14 17.02 -25.17 18.71
CA PHE A 14 16.37 -25.41 17.43
C PHE A 14 14.90 -25.00 17.47
N ALA A 15 14.17 -25.38 18.52
CA ALA A 15 12.77 -25.01 18.69
C ALA A 15 12.59 -23.47 18.79
N ALA A 16 13.46 -22.77 19.52
CA ALA A 16 13.44 -21.34 19.65
C ALA A 16 13.67 -20.63 18.31
N LEU A 17 14.63 -21.10 17.51
CA LEU A 17 14.90 -20.58 16.16
C LEU A 17 13.71 -20.80 15.23
N ALA A 18 13.06 -21.95 15.28
CA ALA A 18 11.87 -22.24 14.47
C ALA A 18 10.72 -21.28 14.80
N VAL A 19 10.51 -20.97 16.08
CA VAL A 19 9.49 -20.02 16.52
C VAL A 19 9.81 -18.60 16.02
N ILE A 20 11.06 -18.15 16.12
CA ILE A 20 11.48 -16.84 15.63
C ILE A 20 11.27 -16.72 14.13
N VAL A 21 11.63 -17.70 13.34
CA VAL A 21 11.44 -17.73 11.88
C VAL A 21 9.95 -17.68 11.54
N HIS A 22 9.12 -18.44 12.23
CA HIS A 22 7.67 -18.45 12.01
C HIS A 22 7.04 -17.09 12.34
N GLN A 23 7.43 -16.46 13.44
CA GLN A 23 6.95 -15.13 13.81
C GLN A 23 7.36 -14.07 12.79
N ASN A 24 8.59 -14.11 12.29
CA ASN A 24 9.06 -13.19 11.25
C ASN A 24 8.27 -13.37 9.96
N GLN A 25 7.98 -14.59 9.53
CA GLN A 25 7.17 -14.83 8.35
C GLN A 25 5.76 -14.28 8.50
N ARG A 26 5.13 -14.42 9.65
CA ARG A 26 3.80 -13.85 9.91
C ARG A 26 3.82 -12.34 9.93
N ARG A 27 4.85 -11.73 10.51
CA ARG A 27 5.00 -10.28 10.62
C ARG A 27 5.18 -9.60 9.26
N PHE A 28 5.89 -10.25 8.34
CA PHE A 28 6.21 -9.70 7.03
C PHE A 28 5.39 -10.32 5.89
N HIS A 29 4.31 -11.00 6.24
CA HIS A 29 3.42 -11.54 5.23
C HIS A 29 2.76 -10.40 4.44
N LYS A 30 2.94 -10.40 3.11
CA LYS A 30 2.34 -9.38 2.25
C LYS A 30 0.83 -9.54 2.22
N PRO A 31 0.06 -8.48 2.49
CA PRO A 31 -1.38 -8.52 2.30
C PRO A 31 -1.71 -8.73 0.83
N LEU A 32 -2.80 -9.45 0.57
CA LEU A 32 -3.27 -9.71 -0.78
C LEU A 32 -3.99 -8.47 -1.32
N LEU A 33 -3.45 -7.91 -2.41
CA LEU A 33 -4.10 -6.82 -3.12
C LEU A 33 -5.01 -7.40 -4.19
N THR A 34 -6.30 -7.09 -4.09
CA THR A 34 -7.33 -7.66 -4.98
C THR A 34 -7.66 -6.76 -6.16
N THR A 35 -7.18 -5.53 -6.16
CA THR A 35 -7.47 -4.55 -7.20
C THR A 35 -6.20 -3.99 -7.80
N HIS A 36 -6.31 -3.44 -9.01
CA HIS A 36 -5.18 -2.82 -9.71
C HIS A 36 -4.73 -1.52 -9.04
N TYR A 37 -5.68 -0.70 -8.59
CA TYR A 37 -5.41 0.56 -7.90
C TYR A 37 -5.86 0.50 -6.45
N GLN A 38 -5.17 1.26 -5.61
CA GLN A 38 -5.45 1.36 -4.18
C GLN A 38 -5.51 2.83 -3.77
N ALA A 39 -6.25 3.10 -2.71
CA ALA A 39 -6.25 4.39 -2.02
C ALA A 39 -5.36 4.27 -0.78
N VAL A 40 -4.47 5.21 -0.60
CA VAL A 40 -3.51 5.23 0.51
C VAL A 40 -3.74 6.50 1.33
N MET A 41 -4.09 6.33 2.60
CA MET A 41 -4.25 7.44 3.54
C MET A 41 -2.96 7.61 4.34
N LEU A 42 -2.44 8.84 4.34
CA LEU A 42 -1.24 9.19 5.08
C LEU A 42 -1.59 9.84 6.42
N THR A 43 -0.61 9.83 7.34
CA THR A 43 -0.80 10.37 8.70
C THR A 43 -1.08 11.88 8.73
N ASP A 44 -0.71 12.62 7.68
CA ASP A 44 -1.02 14.05 7.54
C ASP A 44 -2.42 14.32 6.98
N GLY A 45 -3.21 13.27 6.72
CA GLY A 45 -4.55 13.38 6.16
C GLY A 45 -4.59 13.38 4.63
N THR A 46 -3.45 13.27 3.96
CA THR A 46 -3.40 13.21 2.50
C THR A 46 -3.89 11.86 2.01
N LEU A 47 -4.83 11.85 1.07
CA LEU A 47 -5.31 10.64 0.41
C LEU A 47 -4.74 10.60 -1.01
N LEU A 48 -3.97 9.55 -1.30
CA LEU A 48 -3.38 9.31 -2.61
C LEU A 48 -3.98 8.05 -3.22
N HIS A 49 -4.02 8.02 -4.55
CA HIS A 49 -4.45 6.84 -5.31
C HIS A 49 -3.30 6.39 -6.20
N GLY A 50 -3.20 5.10 -6.42
CA GLY A 50 -2.17 4.55 -7.28
C GLY A 50 -2.04 3.04 -7.09
N ARG A 51 -0.94 2.50 -7.57
CA ARG A 51 -0.59 1.08 -7.39
C ARG A 51 0.50 0.98 -6.35
N ILE A 52 0.21 0.33 -5.23
CA ILE A 52 1.20 0.19 -4.16
C ILE A 52 1.98 -1.12 -4.34
N ASP A 53 3.30 -1.00 -4.34
CA ASP A 53 4.23 -2.12 -4.36
C ASP A 53 5.01 -2.18 -3.05
N HIS A 54 5.51 -3.36 -2.74
CA HIS A 54 6.33 -3.60 -1.53
C HIS A 54 5.60 -3.28 -0.23
N LEU A 55 4.27 -3.45 -0.24
CA LEU A 55 3.48 -3.33 0.98
C LEU A 55 3.92 -4.42 1.97
N GLY A 56 4.10 -4.03 3.23
CA GLY A 56 4.66 -4.91 4.25
C GLY A 56 6.15 -4.75 4.47
N THR A 57 6.83 -3.91 3.69
CA THR A 57 8.22 -3.51 3.89
C THR A 57 8.29 -2.14 4.58
N ASP A 58 9.49 -1.72 4.97
CA ASP A 58 9.69 -0.42 5.63
C ASP A 58 9.44 0.76 4.69
N PHE A 59 9.64 0.59 3.39
CA PHE A 59 9.49 1.63 2.39
C PHE A 59 8.66 1.14 1.19
N PRO A 60 7.34 1.00 1.34
CA PRO A 60 6.50 0.70 0.19
C PRO A 60 6.56 1.82 -0.85
N VAL A 61 6.32 1.46 -2.11
CA VAL A 61 6.38 2.37 -3.25
C VAL A 61 5.00 2.50 -3.86
N LEU A 62 4.51 3.74 -3.99
CA LEU A 62 3.26 4.03 -4.68
C LEU A 62 3.56 4.44 -6.12
N ARG A 63 3.18 3.60 -7.07
CA ARG A 63 3.36 3.84 -8.50
C ARG A 63 2.13 4.50 -9.09
N GLU A 64 2.30 5.28 -10.14
CA GLU A 64 1.24 6.04 -10.78
C GLU A 64 0.45 6.88 -9.77
N ALA A 65 1.18 7.46 -8.81
CA ALA A 65 0.57 8.23 -7.74
C ALA A 65 -0.24 9.39 -8.30
N MET A 66 -1.47 9.51 -7.83
CA MET A 66 -2.40 10.53 -8.29
C MET A 66 -3.22 11.06 -7.12
N THR A 67 -3.68 12.30 -7.26
CA THR A 67 -4.68 12.88 -6.38
C THR A 67 -5.99 13.00 -7.14
N VAL A 68 -7.10 12.80 -6.44
CA VAL A 68 -8.44 12.91 -7.02
C VAL A 68 -9.14 14.07 -6.34
N HIS A 69 -9.53 15.05 -7.13
CA HIS A 69 -10.24 16.23 -6.65
C HIS A 69 -11.69 16.16 -7.05
N ALA A 70 -12.59 16.27 -6.08
CA ALA A 70 -14.02 16.39 -6.35
C ALA A 70 -14.32 17.84 -6.76
N ILE A 71 -14.95 17.99 -7.92
CA ILE A 71 -15.37 19.30 -8.45
C ILE A 71 -16.88 19.30 -8.53
N VAL A 72 -17.51 20.24 -7.83
CA VAL A 72 -18.97 20.42 -7.86
C VAL A 72 -19.30 21.55 -8.83
N ASP A 73 -20.11 21.24 -9.84
CA ASP A 73 -20.64 22.26 -10.74
C ASP A 73 -21.76 23.03 -10.02
N PRO A 74 -21.59 24.34 -9.74
CA PRO A 74 -22.60 25.12 -9.03
C PRO A 74 -23.90 25.29 -9.80
N ALA A 75 -23.86 25.16 -11.13
CA ALA A 75 -25.06 25.32 -11.98
C ALA A 75 -25.95 24.07 -11.95
N SER A 76 -25.36 22.87 -11.99
CA SER A 76 -26.12 21.60 -12.05
C SER A 76 -26.12 20.82 -10.75
N GLY A 77 -25.25 21.17 -9.78
CA GLY A 77 -25.02 20.40 -8.56
C GLY A 77 -24.33 19.05 -8.81
N THR A 78 -23.87 18.81 -10.02
CA THR A 78 -23.18 17.58 -10.38
C THR A 78 -21.75 17.57 -9.86
N THR A 79 -21.33 16.45 -9.25
CA THR A 79 -19.96 16.27 -8.79
C THR A 79 -19.18 15.48 -9.83
N SER A 80 -18.03 16.01 -10.24
CA SER A 80 -17.08 15.31 -11.08
C SER A 80 -15.77 15.13 -10.33
N HIS A 81 -14.94 14.19 -10.80
CA HIS A 81 -13.67 13.88 -10.18
C HIS A 81 -12.53 14.14 -11.16
N LYS A 82 -11.63 15.06 -10.78
CA LYS A 82 -10.45 15.38 -11.58
C LYS A 82 -9.25 14.63 -11.03
N ILE A 83 -8.58 13.88 -11.90
CA ILE A 83 -7.38 13.12 -11.55
C ILE A 83 -6.16 13.94 -11.96
N VAL A 84 -5.25 14.13 -11.01
CA VAL A 84 -3.98 14.82 -11.23
C VAL A 84 -2.84 13.86 -10.89
N LEU A 85 -2.04 13.51 -11.88
CA LEU A 85 -0.87 12.65 -11.68
C LEU A 85 0.26 13.44 -11.03
N ARG A 86 0.95 12.82 -10.10
CA ARG A 86 2.18 13.40 -9.52
C ARG A 86 3.24 13.60 -10.59
N LYS A 87 3.24 12.79 -11.63
CA LYS A 87 4.13 12.93 -12.78
C LYS A 87 3.98 14.27 -13.49
N SER A 88 2.80 14.89 -13.45
CA SER A 88 2.56 16.20 -14.08
C SER A 88 3.08 17.36 -13.24
N GLU A 89 3.54 17.13 -12.04
CA GLU A 89 4.14 18.17 -11.21
C GLU A 89 5.54 18.55 -11.71
N ALA A 90 6.06 19.68 -11.24
CA ALA A 90 7.31 20.27 -11.75
C ALA A 90 8.50 19.31 -11.67
N HIS A 91 8.56 18.44 -10.68
CA HIS A 91 9.63 17.45 -10.52
C HIS A 91 9.39 16.12 -11.23
N GLY A 92 8.19 15.91 -11.81
CA GLY A 92 7.88 14.76 -12.67
C GLY A 92 7.96 13.39 -12.02
N ALA A 93 7.57 13.27 -10.75
CA ALA A 93 7.66 11.99 -10.03
C ALA A 93 6.68 10.96 -10.57
N ASP A 94 7.16 9.82 -11.05
CA ASP A 94 6.33 8.72 -11.52
C ASP A 94 5.99 7.72 -10.40
N HIS A 95 6.66 7.82 -9.26
CA HIS A 95 6.41 6.99 -8.08
C HIS A 95 6.77 7.77 -6.81
N LEU A 96 6.22 7.33 -5.69
CA LEU A 96 6.51 7.85 -4.36
C LEU A 96 7.03 6.72 -3.48
N ILE A 97 8.15 6.98 -2.80
CA ILE A 97 8.65 6.07 -1.78
C ILE A 97 8.13 6.58 -0.44
N LEU A 98 7.32 5.77 0.24
CA LEU A 98 6.65 6.17 1.47
C LEU A 98 7.25 5.39 2.65
N PRO A 99 7.57 6.05 3.77
CA PRO A 99 7.84 5.30 4.99
C PRO A 99 6.57 4.56 5.43
N ALA A 100 6.68 3.30 5.80
CA ALA A 100 5.53 2.50 6.24
C ALA A 100 4.81 3.16 7.43
N THR A 101 5.56 3.85 8.29
CA THR A 101 5.01 4.57 9.44
C THR A 101 4.13 5.77 9.08
N SER A 102 4.22 6.27 7.85
CA SER A 102 3.39 7.38 7.37
C SER A 102 2.05 6.93 6.80
N ILE A 103 1.82 5.63 6.66
CA ILE A 103 0.59 5.07 6.08
C ILE A 103 -0.34 4.67 7.22
N ILE A 104 -1.57 5.20 7.20
CA ILE A 104 -2.61 4.79 8.15
C ILE A 104 -3.31 3.53 7.64
N TYR A 105 -3.77 3.54 6.38
CA TYR A 105 -4.39 2.38 5.76
C TYR A 105 -4.23 2.41 4.25
N VAL A 106 -4.44 1.25 3.65
CA VAL A 106 -4.47 1.06 2.20
C VAL A 106 -5.80 0.36 1.88
N GLU A 107 -6.60 0.96 1.01
CA GLU A 107 -7.89 0.40 0.62
C GLU A 107 -7.89 0.04 -0.86
N PRO A 108 -8.53 -1.07 -1.26
CA PRO A 108 -8.68 -1.39 -2.66
C PRO A 108 -9.67 -0.43 -3.34
N VAL A 109 -9.35 -0.01 -4.57
CA VAL A 109 -10.26 0.79 -5.40
C VAL A 109 -10.92 -0.16 -6.38
N GLN A 110 -12.22 -0.39 -6.22
CA GLN A 110 -12.98 -1.26 -7.10
C GLN A 110 -13.16 -0.61 -8.47
N THR A 111 -13.09 -1.41 -9.54
CA THR A 111 -13.17 -0.90 -10.91
C THR A 111 -14.54 -0.31 -11.24
N ASP A 112 -15.60 -0.77 -10.57
CA ASP A 112 -16.98 -0.28 -10.74
C ASP A 112 -17.32 0.88 -9.80
N SER A 113 -16.40 1.30 -8.93
CA SER A 113 -16.59 2.46 -8.06
C SER A 113 -16.51 3.76 -8.86
N THR A 114 -17.00 4.85 -8.28
CA THR A 114 -16.92 6.18 -8.90
C THR A 114 -15.47 6.56 -9.20
N ILE A 115 -14.56 6.34 -8.25
CA ILE A 115 -13.15 6.66 -8.43
C ILE A 115 -12.50 5.70 -9.43
N GLY A 116 -12.82 4.40 -9.37
CA GLY A 116 -12.30 3.40 -10.31
C GLY A 116 -12.67 3.74 -11.76
N ARG A 117 -13.92 4.16 -12.00
CA ARG A 117 -14.36 4.60 -13.32
C ARG A 117 -13.64 5.88 -13.77
N ALA A 118 -13.44 6.82 -12.87
CA ALA A 118 -12.71 8.06 -13.17
C ALA A 118 -11.27 7.77 -13.59
N ILE A 119 -10.59 6.85 -12.90
CA ILE A 119 -9.22 6.43 -13.24
C ILE A 119 -9.19 5.75 -14.60
N GLU A 120 -10.14 4.87 -14.86
CA GLU A 120 -10.24 4.17 -16.16
C GLU A 120 -10.47 5.15 -17.30
N GLN A 121 -11.38 6.09 -17.15
CA GLN A 121 -11.64 7.15 -18.15
C GLN A 121 -10.41 8.01 -18.38
N PHE A 122 -9.67 8.32 -17.33
CA PHE A 122 -8.43 9.10 -17.43
C PHE A 122 -7.40 8.38 -18.30
N HIS A 123 -7.23 7.07 -18.12
CA HIS A 123 -6.27 6.27 -18.88
C HIS A 123 -6.71 5.98 -20.32
N SER A 124 -8.00 6.08 -20.62
CA SER A 124 -8.52 5.85 -21.97
C SER A 124 -8.43 7.08 -22.88
N ARG A 125 -8.02 8.22 -22.36
CA ARG A 125 -7.87 9.48 -23.12
C ARG A 125 -6.55 9.55 -23.88
#